data_dc5aad159d07344993c3c796ce5d9c3a
#
_entry.id   dc5aad159d07344993c3c796ce5d9c3a
#
_cell.length_a   1.000
_cell.length_b   1.000
_cell.length_c   1.000
_cell.angle_alpha   90.00
_cell.angle_beta   90.00
_cell.angle_gamma   90.00
#
_symmetry.space_group_name_H-M   'P 1'
#
loop_
_entity.id
_entity.type
_entity.pdbx_description
1 polymer ?
#
loop_
_entity_poly.entity_id
_entity_poly.type
_entity_poly.pdbx_seq_one_letter_code
_entity_poly.pdbx_strand_id
1 'polypeptide(L)'
;MAYYSIFPEKDTTLYSHPDRIHMNAGRDEILELVEEKSTTGNIYYTSRILIKFDNQEIKDVIENKLSKIIDPNHTKVSLNLYAGENKSLTQGHIIEAYPLSESMGWEEGTQRYNAIPPSTTTGSNQAANGATWVYRNENTSSAWPVTGFIPGINTGSYTTSPGG
;
A
#
# COMPACT_ATOMS: atom_id res chain seq x y z
N MET A 1 -31.19 -9.34 -1.63
CA MET A 1 -29.95 -8.91 -0.96
C MET A 1 -29.38 -7.76 -1.78
N ALA A 2 -29.20 -6.58 -1.19
CA ALA A 2 -28.60 -5.46 -1.89
C ALA A 2 -27.06 -5.66 -1.91
N TYR A 3 -26.43 -5.35 -3.03
CA TYR A 3 -25.00 -5.42 -3.24
C TYR A 3 -24.51 -4.09 -3.80
N TYR A 4 -23.41 -3.60 -3.28
CA TYR A 4 -22.79 -2.37 -3.75
C TYR A 4 -21.27 -2.53 -3.79
N SER A 5 -20.65 -2.04 -4.86
CA SER A 5 -19.19 -2.05 -5.03
C SER A 5 -18.63 -0.64 -4.93
N ILE A 6 -17.59 -0.48 -4.16
CA ILE A 6 -16.82 0.76 -4.03
C ILE A 6 -15.43 0.49 -4.58
N PHE A 7 -14.91 1.41 -5.38
CA PHE A 7 -13.57 1.33 -5.95
C PHE A 7 -12.59 2.17 -5.15
N PRO A 8 -11.31 1.82 -5.15
CA PRO A 8 -10.29 2.64 -4.51
C PRO A 8 -10.28 4.08 -5.03
N GLU A 9 -10.15 5.04 -4.13
CA GLU A 9 -9.87 6.44 -4.44
C GLU A 9 -8.41 6.63 -4.86
N LYS A 10 -7.53 5.90 -4.18
CA LYS A 10 -6.09 5.88 -4.45
C LYS A 10 -5.44 4.59 -3.96
N ASP A 11 -4.38 4.22 -4.64
CA ASP A 11 -3.57 3.07 -4.30
C ASP A 11 -2.10 3.25 -4.70
N THR A 12 -1.22 2.45 -4.15
CA THR A 12 0.20 2.42 -4.52
C THR A 12 0.89 1.19 -3.96
N THR A 13 2.02 0.83 -4.55
CA THR A 13 2.93 -0.19 -4.03
C THR A 13 4.16 0.45 -3.38
N LEU A 14 4.56 -0.06 -2.23
CA LEU A 14 5.77 0.32 -1.50
C LEU A 14 6.78 -0.83 -1.56
N TYR A 15 8.05 -0.51 -1.80
CA TYR A 15 9.12 -1.51 -1.96
C TYR A 15 10.20 -1.35 -0.90
N SER A 16 10.52 -2.43 -0.16
CA SER A 16 11.58 -2.40 0.87
C SER A 16 12.99 -2.63 0.32
N HIS A 17 13.14 -2.94 -0.97
CA HIS A 17 14.45 -3.11 -1.57
C HIS A 17 15.26 -1.81 -1.50
N PRO A 18 16.54 -1.81 -1.07
CA PRO A 18 17.33 -0.59 -0.87
C PRO A 18 17.36 0.35 -2.07
N ASP A 19 17.37 -0.19 -3.28
CA ASP A 19 17.35 0.62 -4.50
C ASP A 19 15.97 1.20 -4.84
N ARG A 20 14.91 0.80 -4.11
CA ARG A 20 13.52 1.14 -4.40
C ARG A 20 12.78 1.77 -3.22
N ILE A 21 13.44 1.95 -2.07
CA ILE A 21 12.81 2.50 -0.86
C ILE A 21 12.25 3.91 -1.04
N HIS A 22 12.72 4.64 -2.03
CA HIS A 22 12.25 5.97 -2.42
C HIS A 22 11.42 5.95 -3.71
N MET A 23 11.02 4.77 -4.20
CA MET A 23 10.22 4.66 -5.40
C MET A 23 8.75 4.84 -5.06
N ASN A 24 8.05 5.62 -5.89
CA ASN A 24 6.61 5.74 -5.88
C ASN A 24 6.02 5.03 -7.10
N ALA A 25 4.92 4.33 -6.90
CA ALA A 25 4.21 3.55 -7.91
C ALA A 25 2.71 3.90 -7.95
N GLY A 26 2.34 5.13 -7.58
CA GLY A 26 0.95 5.56 -7.49
C GLY A 26 0.23 5.71 -8.85
N ARG A 27 0.92 5.55 -9.97
CA ARG A 27 0.30 5.54 -11.31
C ARG A 27 0.40 4.19 -12.01
N ASP A 28 0.84 3.17 -11.29
CA ASP A 28 0.84 1.83 -11.86
C ASP A 28 -0.59 1.27 -11.90
N GLU A 29 -0.92 0.62 -12.98
CA GLU A 29 -2.21 -0.03 -13.17
C GLU A 29 -2.32 -1.36 -12.43
N ILE A 30 -1.20 -1.87 -11.92
CA ILE A 30 -1.12 -3.14 -11.21
C ILE A 30 -0.40 -2.94 -9.90
N LEU A 31 -1.02 -3.38 -8.83
CA LEU A 31 -0.42 -3.42 -7.50
C LEU A 31 0.40 -4.70 -7.35
N GLU A 32 1.62 -4.58 -6.85
CA GLU A 32 2.55 -5.69 -6.79
C GLU A 32 2.78 -6.17 -5.35
N LEU A 33 2.55 -7.45 -5.10
CA LEU A 33 3.02 -8.14 -3.90
C LEU A 33 4.20 -9.01 -4.28
N VAL A 34 5.39 -8.61 -3.86
CA VAL A 34 6.66 -9.23 -4.23
C VAL A 34 7.46 -9.56 -2.98
N GLU A 35 8.09 -10.71 -2.99
CA GLU A 35 9.16 -11.05 -2.07
C GLU A 35 10.42 -11.37 -2.90
N GLU A 36 11.45 -10.57 -2.73
CA GLU A 36 12.74 -10.72 -3.42
C GLU A 36 13.82 -11.15 -2.44
N LYS A 37 14.56 -12.17 -2.80
CA LYS A 37 15.70 -12.63 -2.00
C LYS A 37 16.96 -11.88 -2.42
N SER A 38 17.73 -11.38 -1.43
CA SER A 38 19.00 -10.73 -1.72
C SER A 38 19.99 -11.70 -2.41
N THR A 39 20.95 -11.14 -3.12
CA THR A 39 22.01 -11.93 -3.78
C THR A 39 22.82 -12.76 -2.80
N THR A 40 22.95 -12.31 -1.55
CA THR A 40 23.60 -13.07 -0.46
C THR A 40 22.70 -14.14 0.11
N GLY A 41 21.41 -14.14 -0.23
CA GLY A 41 20.44 -15.14 0.16
C GLY A 41 19.95 -15.08 1.62
N ASN A 42 20.36 -14.09 2.39
CA ASN A 42 20.06 -13.99 3.82
C ASN A 42 19.02 -12.91 4.17
N ILE A 43 18.64 -12.08 3.21
CA ILE A 43 17.67 -10.99 3.40
C ILE A 43 16.56 -11.15 2.37
N TYR A 44 15.34 -10.95 2.81
CA TYR A 44 14.16 -10.88 1.96
C TYR A 44 13.66 -9.44 1.94
N TYR A 45 13.41 -8.96 0.75
CA TYR A 45 12.78 -7.67 0.52
C TYR A 45 11.34 -7.88 0.11
N THR A 46 10.43 -7.13 0.70
CA THR A 46 9.00 -7.27 0.47
C THR A 46 8.42 -6.01 -0.12
N SER A 47 7.31 -6.14 -0.82
CA SER A 47 6.46 -5.00 -1.15
C SER A 47 5.21 -4.98 -0.26
N ARG A 48 4.55 -3.83 -0.21
CA ARG A 48 3.27 -3.62 0.45
C ARG A 48 2.37 -2.76 -0.42
N ILE A 49 1.10 -3.03 -0.35
CA ILE A 49 0.09 -2.27 -1.07
C ILE A 49 -0.64 -1.37 -0.07
N LEU A 50 -0.79 -0.11 -0.43
CA LEU A 50 -1.72 0.80 0.22
C LEU A 50 -2.94 0.98 -0.66
N ILE A 51 -4.12 0.92 -0.06
CA ILE A 51 -5.39 1.15 -0.73
C ILE A 51 -6.22 2.07 0.16
N LYS A 52 -6.82 3.10 -0.43
CA LYS A 52 -7.77 3.96 0.26
C LYS A 52 -9.07 4.03 -0.52
N PHE A 53 -10.17 3.89 0.19
CA PHE A 53 -11.51 4.12 -0.32
C PHE A 53 -12.00 5.48 0.15
N ASP A 54 -12.83 6.14 -0.65
CA ASP A 54 -13.42 7.42 -0.27
C ASP A 54 -14.41 7.23 0.89
N ASN A 55 -14.10 7.87 2.00
CA ASN A 55 -14.95 7.84 3.21
C ASN A 55 -16.33 8.45 2.96
N GLN A 56 -16.43 9.44 2.07
CA GLN A 56 -17.71 10.05 1.75
C GLN A 56 -18.57 9.10 0.90
N GLU A 57 -17.98 8.39 -0.04
CA GLU A 57 -18.68 7.37 -0.82
C GLU A 57 -19.17 6.22 0.08
N ILE A 58 -18.31 5.74 0.98
CA ILE A 58 -18.70 4.71 1.96
C ILE A 58 -19.90 5.17 2.77
N LYS A 59 -19.87 6.40 3.27
CA LYS A 59 -20.95 7.00 4.05
C LYS A 59 -22.24 7.11 3.24
N ASP A 60 -22.14 7.60 1.99
CA ASP A 60 -23.30 7.70 1.11
C ASP A 60 -23.94 6.34 0.82
N VAL A 61 -23.14 5.33 0.59
CA VAL A 61 -23.61 3.96 0.38
C VAL A 61 -24.39 3.48 1.62
N ILE A 62 -23.84 3.68 2.81
CA ILE A 62 -24.46 3.26 4.05
C ILE A 62 -25.78 4.02 4.29
N GLU A 63 -25.76 5.34 4.17
CA GLU A 63 -26.89 6.20 4.54
C GLU A 63 -28.01 6.19 3.50
N ASN A 64 -27.67 6.14 2.23
CA ASN A 64 -28.60 6.37 1.13
C ASN A 64 -28.92 5.12 0.30
N LYS A 65 -27.99 4.15 0.24
CA LYS A 65 -28.17 2.93 -0.58
C LYS A 65 -28.53 1.71 0.25
N LEU A 66 -28.00 1.58 1.47
CA LEU A 66 -28.20 0.42 2.33
C LEU A 66 -29.21 0.67 3.48
N SER A 67 -30.05 1.70 3.38
CA SER A 67 -31.14 2.00 4.34
C SER A 67 -30.67 2.34 5.77
N LYS A 68 -29.52 2.94 5.92
CA LYS A 68 -28.99 3.50 7.19
C LYS A 68 -28.70 2.52 8.33
N ILE A 69 -28.98 1.25 8.16
CA ILE A 69 -28.76 0.26 9.21
C ILE A 69 -27.68 -0.71 8.76
N ILE A 70 -26.49 -0.58 9.32
CA ILE A 70 -25.50 -1.64 9.27
C ILE A 70 -25.82 -2.58 10.44
N ASP A 71 -26.50 -3.67 10.14
CA ASP A 71 -26.62 -4.77 11.07
C ASP A 71 -25.43 -5.72 10.89
N PRO A 72 -24.54 -5.85 11.88
CA PRO A 72 -23.36 -6.72 11.77
C PRO A 72 -23.72 -8.18 11.45
N ASN A 73 -24.94 -8.61 11.78
CA ASN A 73 -25.39 -9.97 11.51
C ASN A 73 -25.85 -10.16 10.05
N HIS A 74 -26.16 -9.07 9.34
CA HIS A 74 -26.71 -9.11 7.98
C HIS A 74 -25.87 -8.32 6.96
N THR A 75 -24.83 -7.63 7.41
CA THR A 75 -23.94 -6.84 6.56
C THR A 75 -22.60 -7.54 6.43
N LYS A 76 -22.18 -7.80 5.20
CA LYS A 76 -20.86 -8.33 4.91
C LYS A 76 -20.07 -7.33 4.08
N VAL A 77 -18.89 -6.98 4.57
CA VAL A 77 -17.91 -6.20 3.83
C VAL A 77 -16.80 -7.13 3.36
N SER A 78 -16.41 -7.02 2.10
CA SER A 78 -15.37 -7.85 1.52
C SER A 78 -14.43 -6.99 0.67
N LEU A 79 -13.13 -7.18 0.82
CA LEU A 79 -12.14 -6.67 -0.10
C LEU A 79 -11.95 -7.71 -1.20
N ASN A 80 -12.23 -7.34 -2.45
CA ASN A 80 -12.06 -8.21 -3.61
C ASN A 80 -10.78 -7.80 -4.35
N LEU A 81 -9.83 -8.71 -4.42
CA LEU A 81 -8.59 -8.56 -5.16
C LEU A 81 -8.58 -9.52 -6.33
N TYR A 82 -8.13 -9.06 -7.47
CA TYR A 82 -8.01 -9.86 -8.68
C TYR A 82 -6.54 -10.03 -9.04
N ALA A 83 -6.11 -11.27 -9.21
CA ALA A 83 -4.76 -11.56 -9.66
C ALA A 83 -4.65 -11.28 -11.17
N GLY A 84 -3.81 -10.31 -11.54
CA GLY A 84 -3.48 -10.04 -12.94
C GLY A 84 -2.46 -11.03 -13.50
N GLU A 85 -1.36 -11.24 -12.77
CA GLU A 85 -0.28 -12.15 -13.14
C GLU A 85 0.33 -12.80 -11.89
N ASN A 86 0.74 -14.05 -12.00
CA ASN A 86 1.46 -14.76 -10.96
C ASN A 86 2.76 -15.30 -11.54
N LYS A 87 3.89 -15.00 -10.89
CA LYS A 87 5.19 -15.55 -11.24
C LYS A 87 5.79 -16.31 -10.06
N SER A 88 6.29 -17.50 -10.32
CA SER A 88 7.07 -18.28 -9.36
C SER A 88 6.36 -18.60 -8.04
N LEU A 89 5.05 -18.65 -8.03
CA LEU A 89 4.27 -19.09 -6.88
C LEU A 89 4.34 -20.61 -6.78
N THR A 90 5.28 -21.12 -6.02
CA THR A 90 5.50 -22.58 -5.83
C THR A 90 4.73 -23.14 -4.63
N GLN A 91 4.19 -22.27 -3.78
CA GLN A 91 3.48 -22.65 -2.56
C GLN A 91 2.27 -21.71 -2.35
N GLY A 92 1.39 -22.10 -1.43
CA GLY A 92 0.31 -21.22 -1.00
C GLY A 92 0.85 -20.00 -0.29
N HIS A 93 0.35 -18.81 -0.65
CA HIS A 93 0.70 -17.56 -0.03
C HIS A 93 -0.49 -17.03 0.76
N ILE A 94 -0.20 -16.37 1.88
CA ILE A 94 -1.20 -15.68 2.70
C ILE A 94 -1.05 -14.18 2.41
N ILE A 95 -2.15 -13.55 2.03
CA ILE A 95 -2.24 -12.09 1.91
C ILE A 95 -2.98 -11.60 3.14
N GLU A 96 -2.35 -10.71 3.88
CA GLU A 96 -2.94 -10.10 5.07
C GLU A 96 -3.29 -8.64 4.77
N ALA A 97 -4.46 -8.21 5.24
CA ALA A 97 -4.91 -6.83 5.11
C ALA A 97 -5.13 -6.22 6.50
N TYR A 98 -4.57 -5.04 6.70
CA TYR A 98 -4.64 -4.33 7.97
C TYR A 98 -5.18 -2.91 7.76
N PRO A 99 -6.02 -2.41 8.68
CA PRO A 99 -6.48 -1.02 8.60
C PRO A 99 -5.33 -0.07 8.91
N LEU A 100 -5.23 1.00 8.11
CA LEU A 100 -4.34 2.11 8.37
C LEU A 100 -5.09 3.19 9.16
N SER A 101 -4.44 3.78 10.18
CA SER A 101 -5.05 4.87 10.94
C SER A 101 -5.27 6.10 10.05
N GLU A 102 -6.39 6.80 10.23
CA GLU A 102 -6.67 8.05 9.51
C GLU A 102 -5.59 9.12 9.71
N SER A 103 -4.94 9.14 10.87
CA SER A 103 -3.82 10.04 11.14
C SER A 103 -2.59 9.79 10.25
N MET A 104 -2.54 8.64 9.59
CA MET A 104 -1.50 8.26 8.65
C MET A 104 -1.85 8.65 7.20
N GLY A 105 -2.44 9.81 6.99
CA GLY A 105 -2.70 10.32 5.65
C GLY A 105 -1.46 10.23 4.77
N TRP A 106 -1.59 9.64 3.59
CA TRP A 106 -0.53 9.42 2.63
C TRP A 106 -0.93 9.96 1.25
N GLU A 107 0.05 10.23 0.41
CA GLU A 107 -0.17 10.71 -0.95
C GLU A 107 0.11 9.59 -1.95
N GLU A 108 -0.77 9.43 -2.93
CA GLU A 108 -0.62 8.41 -3.98
C GLU A 108 0.63 8.65 -4.83
N GLY A 109 0.86 9.91 -5.16
CA GLY A 109 1.92 10.30 -6.06
C GLY A 109 1.54 10.16 -7.53
N THR A 110 2.50 10.49 -8.39
CA THR A 110 2.25 10.55 -9.84
C THR A 110 3.26 9.76 -10.66
N GLN A 111 3.98 8.86 -10.01
CA GLN A 111 5.05 8.11 -10.67
C GLN A 111 4.64 6.67 -10.92
N ARG A 112 5.38 6.04 -11.81
CA ARG A 112 5.27 4.62 -12.14
C ARG A 112 6.49 3.87 -11.69
N TYR A 113 6.33 2.58 -11.49
CA TYR A 113 7.46 1.67 -11.33
C TYR A 113 8.46 1.87 -12.47
N ASN A 114 9.72 2.03 -12.09
CA ASN A 114 10.82 2.07 -13.04
C ASN A 114 11.79 0.94 -12.71
N ALA A 115 12.00 0.04 -13.66
CA ALA A 115 12.94 -1.06 -13.52
C ALA A 115 14.40 -0.58 -13.29
N ILE A 116 14.70 0.67 -13.64
CA ILE A 116 15.96 1.34 -13.32
C ILE A 116 15.71 2.17 -12.08
N PRO A 117 16.18 1.74 -10.88
CA PRO A 117 15.99 2.50 -9.67
C PRO A 117 16.61 3.89 -9.79
N PRO A 118 15.97 4.91 -9.22
CA PRO A 118 16.56 6.24 -9.16
C PRO A 118 17.89 6.13 -8.40
N SER A 119 18.97 6.56 -9.04
CA SER A 119 20.28 6.60 -8.39
C SER A 119 20.23 7.57 -7.22
N THR A 120 20.44 7.09 -6.02
CA THR A 120 20.52 7.91 -4.80
C THR A 120 21.69 8.89 -4.81
N THR A 121 22.65 8.69 -5.71
CA THR A 121 23.89 9.47 -5.78
C THR A 121 23.90 10.55 -6.87
N THR A 122 23.01 10.51 -7.80
CA THR A 122 23.03 11.44 -8.94
C THR A 122 21.64 11.96 -9.24
N GLY A 123 21.00 12.60 -8.31
CA GLY A 123 19.87 13.51 -8.58
C GLY A 123 19.01 13.17 -9.80
N SER A 124 18.92 11.90 -10.15
CA SER A 124 18.23 11.49 -11.35
C SER A 124 16.73 11.43 -11.10
N ASN A 125 16.11 12.49 -11.42
CA ASN A 125 14.99 12.57 -12.36
C ASN A 125 13.63 12.06 -11.94
N GLN A 126 13.47 11.44 -10.83
CA GLN A 126 12.16 11.31 -10.23
C GLN A 126 12.25 12.01 -8.88
N ALA A 127 11.94 13.29 -8.87
CA ALA A 127 11.52 13.92 -7.63
C ALA A 127 10.37 13.02 -7.13
N ALA A 128 10.69 12.10 -6.25
CA ALA A 128 9.72 11.18 -5.71
C ALA A 128 8.61 12.02 -5.10
N ASN A 129 7.42 11.85 -5.56
CA ASN A 129 6.24 12.43 -4.98
C ASN A 129 5.31 11.30 -4.57
N GLY A 130 4.62 11.47 -3.46
CA GLY A 130 3.73 10.45 -2.95
C GLY A 130 4.39 9.49 -1.95
N ALA A 131 3.66 8.45 -1.62
CA ALA A 131 4.09 7.47 -0.64
C ALA A 131 5.20 6.57 -1.20
N THR A 132 6.20 6.34 -0.35
CA THR A 132 7.31 5.43 -0.56
C THR A 132 7.50 4.56 0.68
N TRP A 133 8.43 3.63 0.66
CA TRP A 133 8.73 2.84 1.84
C TRP A 133 9.18 3.70 3.03
N VAL A 134 9.90 4.79 2.77
CA VAL A 134 10.47 5.67 3.80
C VAL A 134 9.49 6.75 4.25
N TYR A 135 8.72 7.30 3.32
CA TYR A 135 7.85 8.44 3.58
C TYR A 135 6.41 8.19 3.14
N ARG A 136 5.46 8.71 3.90
CA ARG A 136 4.05 8.78 3.50
C ARG A 136 3.79 9.86 2.44
N ASN A 137 4.71 10.82 2.34
CA ASN A 137 4.81 11.81 1.28
C ASN A 137 6.28 12.19 1.10
N GLU A 138 6.89 11.70 0.05
CA GLU A 138 8.30 11.92 -0.27
C GLU A 138 8.59 13.40 -0.57
N ASN A 139 7.64 14.08 -1.22
CA ASN A 139 7.79 15.48 -1.63
C ASN A 139 8.02 16.43 -0.44
N THR A 140 7.43 16.12 0.70
CA THR A 140 7.56 16.90 1.93
C THR A 140 8.46 16.23 2.96
N SER A 141 9.09 15.09 2.62
CA SER A 141 9.83 14.23 3.54
C SER A 141 9.04 13.90 4.81
N SER A 142 7.72 13.77 4.66
CA SER A 142 6.83 13.41 5.76
C SER A 142 6.96 11.92 6.04
N ALA A 143 7.72 11.57 7.07
CA ALA A 143 7.94 10.19 7.46
C ALA A 143 6.64 9.51 7.93
N TRP A 144 6.61 8.19 7.83
CA TRP A 144 5.59 7.39 8.49
C TRP A 144 5.70 7.57 10.01
N PRO A 145 4.59 7.79 10.74
CA PRO A 145 4.65 7.93 12.18
C PRO A 145 5.06 6.59 12.82
N VAL A 146 6.10 6.67 13.65
CA VAL A 146 6.64 5.49 14.38
C VAL A 146 5.80 5.16 15.60
N THR A 147 4.90 6.05 15.99
CA THR A 147 4.04 5.91 17.16
C THR A 147 2.73 5.23 16.79
N GLY A 148 2.59 4.04 17.25
CA GLY A 148 1.40 3.22 17.04
C GLY A 148 1.76 1.95 16.28
N PHE A 149 1.66 0.85 16.98
CA PHE A 149 1.83 -0.46 16.39
C PHE A 149 0.71 -0.71 15.39
N ILE A 150 1.06 -0.79 14.13
CA ILE A 150 0.17 -1.32 13.10
C ILE A 150 0.78 -2.65 12.66
N PRO A 151 0.12 -3.77 12.96
CA PRO A 151 0.61 -5.08 12.53
C PRO A 151 0.88 -5.08 11.04
N GLY A 152 2.04 -5.61 10.65
CA GLY A 152 2.42 -5.68 9.26
C GLY A 152 3.00 -4.38 8.66
N ILE A 153 2.92 -3.23 9.33
CA ILE A 153 3.53 -1.98 8.85
C ILE A 153 4.73 -1.56 9.67
N ASN A 154 4.66 -1.62 10.97
CA ASN A 154 5.78 -1.24 11.84
C ASN A 154 6.05 -2.29 12.92
N THR A 155 6.36 -3.50 12.48
CA THR A 155 6.71 -4.64 13.32
C THR A 155 8.18 -5.01 13.18
N GLY A 156 8.79 -5.43 14.25
CA GLY A 156 10.14 -5.97 14.24
C GLY A 156 11.16 -5.01 13.64
N SER A 157 11.84 -5.42 12.60
CA SER A 157 12.85 -4.61 11.92
C SER A 157 12.32 -3.31 11.33
N TYR A 158 11.03 -3.11 11.33
CA TYR A 158 10.38 -1.92 10.78
C TYR A 158 10.02 -0.86 11.82
N THR A 159 10.33 -1.08 13.06
CA THR A 159 10.25 -0.02 14.06
C THR A 159 11.14 1.17 13.73
N THR A 160 12.14 0.95 12.87
CA THR A 160 13.06 1.96 12.37
C THR A 160 12.86 2.25 10.88
N SER A 161 12.01 1.51 10.20
CA SER A 161 11.71 1.65 8.77
C SER A 161 10.22 1.78 8.58
N PRO A 162 9.72 2.99 8.57
CA PRO A 162 8.28 3.25 8.65
C PRO A 162 7.43 2.68 7.53
N GLY A 163 7.92 2.61 6.32
CA GLY A 163 7.15 2.04 5.20
C GLY A 163 6.87 0.55 5.35
N GLY A 164 7.36 -0.01 6.38
CA GLY A 164 7.22 -1.40 6.62
C GLY A 164 6.96 -1.76 8.05
#